data_d01d7ca2ff04090417c979440719a297
#
_entry.id   d01d7ca2ff04090417c979440719a297
#
_cell.length_a   1.000
_cell.length_b   1.000
_cell.length_c   1.000
_cell.angle_alpha   90.00
_cell.angle_beta   90.00
_cell.angle_gamma   90.00
#
_symmetry.space_group_name_H-M   'P 1'
#
loop_
_entity.id
_entity.type
_entity.pdbx_description
1 polymer ?
#
loop_
_entity_poly.entity_id
_entity_poly.type
_entity_poly.pdbx_seq_one_letter_code
_entity_poly.pdbx_strand_id
1 'polypeptide(L)'
;PFMAALYVILAIGVVILHISRVPAVFAMIFKSAFTPQAATGGIIGSMFLSMKKGVSRGIFSNEAGLGTGSIAHACADTNNAVHQGMFGIFEVFMDTIVICTLTGLVILLGAPNIVYGQAAGAELTISGFTATYGGWVSIFTAVAMCCFAFSTIIGWGLYGSRCIEFLGGEKLVRPFLVAYSFVSIIGATINTLYLGFINAGGTLPADAGIGGIV
;
A
#
# COMPACT_ATOMS: atom_id res chain seq x y z
N PRO A 1 13.49 -6.67 7.01
CA PRO A 1 14.46 -5.87 6.24
C PRO A 1 14.94 -6.57 4.97
N PHE A 2 15.28 -7.88 5.01
CA PHE A 2 15.78 -8.61 3.82
C PHE A 2 14.79 -8.62 2.66
N MET A 3 13.53 -8.87 2.94
CA MET A 3 12.47 -8.90 1.93
C MET A 3 12.25 -7.51 1.30
N ALA A 4 12.19 -6.46 2.12
CA ALA A 4 12.05 -5.09 1.60
C ALA A 4 13.26 -4.70 0.73
N ALA A 5 14.48 -5.03 1.17
CA ALA A 5 15.68 -4.81 0.37
C ALA A 5 15.63 -5.55 -0.96
N LEU A 6 15.23 -6.82 -0.95
CA LEU A 6 15.12 -7.63 -2.17
C LEU A 6 14.02 -7.10 -3.11
N TYR A 7 12.87 -6.65 -2.56
CA TYR A 7 11.83 -5.99 -3.34
C TYR A 7 12.36 -4.74 -4.03
N VAL A 8 13.07 -3.87 -3.30
CA VAL A 8 13.64 -2.64 -3.85
C VAL A 8 14.69 -2.96 -4.93
N ILE A 9 15.55 -3.95 -4.71
CA ILE A 9 16.55 -4.38 -5.70
C ILE A 9 15.88 -4.85 -7.00
N LEU A 10 14.85 -5.68 -6.90
CA LEU A 10 14.09 -6.13 -8.06
C LEU A 10 13.37 -4.97 -8.77
N ALA A 11 12.79 -4.05 -8.02
CA ALA A 11 12.13 -2.88 -8.58
C ALA A 11 13.13 -1.95 -9.32
N ILE A 12 14.29 -1.71 -8.74
CA ILE A 12 15.39 -0.98 -9.40
C ILE A 12 15.83 -1.73 -10.67
N GLY A 13 15.92 -3.05 -10.62
CA GLY A 13 16.24 -3.86 -11.79
C GLY A 13 15.26 -3.67 -12.94
N VAL A 14 13.93 -3.63 -12.68
CA VAL A 14 12.91 -3.29 -13.70
C VAL A 14 13.19 -1.91 -14.31
N VAL A 15 13.46 -0.91 -13.48
CA VAL A 15 13.75 0.46 -13.95
C VAL A 15 14.99 0.50 -14.81
N ILE A 16 16.07 -0.18 -14.43
CA ILE A 16 17.33 -0.26 -15.20
C ILE A 16 17.10 -0.96 -16.55
N LEU A 17 16.39 -2.09 -16.56
CA LEU A 17 16.11 -2.83 -17.81
C LEU A 17 15.24 -2.04 -18.78
N HIS A 18 14.40 -1.13 -18.27
CA HIS A 18 13.51 -0.29 -19.09
C HIS A 18 13.90 1.20 -19.06
N ILE A 19 15.15 1.53 -18.77
CA ILE A 19 15.63 2.91 -18.57
C ILE A 19 15.27 3.85 -19.74
N SER A 20 15.26 3.34 -20.97
CA SER A 20 14.90 4.11 -22.17
C SER A 20 13.41 4.52 -22.19
N ARG A 21 12.54 3.79 -21.48
CA ARG A 21 11.10 4.08 -21.39
C ARG A 21 10.74 5.01 -20.23
N VAL A 22 11.61 5.13 -19.24
CA VAL A 22 11.38 5.95 -18.04
C VAL A 22 11.00 7.40 -18.36
N PRO A 23 11.71 8.12 -19.25
CA PRO A 23 11.33 9.50 -19.60
C PRO A 23 9.94 9.60 -20.24
N ALA A 24 9.57 8.61 -21.07
CA ALA A 24 8.25 8.55 -21.70
C ALA A 24 7.14 8.32 -20.68
N VAL A 25 7.38 7.48 -19.66
CA VAL A 25 6.43 7.24 -18.56
C VAL A 25 6.23 8.52 -17.75
N PHE A 26 7.28 9.22 -17.37
CA PHE A 26 7.15 10.51 -16.69
C PHE A 26 6.41 11.55 -17.53
N ALA A 27 6.76 11.67 -18.83
CA ALA A 27 6.05 12.56 -19.74
C ALA A 27 4.55 12.21 -19.83
N MET A 28 4.22 10.92 -19.86
CA MET A 28 2.82 10.46 -19.85
C MET A 28 2.11 10.85 -18.56
N ILE A 29 2.73 10.67 -17.39
CA ILE A 29 2.16 11.04 -16.09
C ILE A 29 1.86 12.55 -16.06
N PHE A 30 2.85 13.38 -16.39
CA PHE A 30 2.68 14.84 -16.40
C PHE A 30 1.66 15.29 -17.45
N LYS A 31 1.72 14.76 -18.66
CA LYS A 31 0.74 15.07 -19.68
C LYS A 31 -0.67 14.69 -19.26
N SER A 32 -0.87 13.51 -18.67
CA SER A 32 -2.18 13.06 -18.20
C SER A 32 -2.70 13.93 -17.05
N ALA A 33 -1.83 14.38 -16.15
CA ALA A 33 -2.20 15.23 -15.02
C ALA A 33 -2.64 16.64 -15.44
N PHE A 34 -2.02 17.19 -16.49
CA PHE A 34 -2.22 18.59 -16.90
C PHE A 34 -2.96 18.76 -18.24
N THR A 35 -3.47 17.68 -18.85
CA THR A 35 -4.23 17.79 -20.10
C THR A 35 -5.66 18.28 -19.84
N PRO A 36 -6.17 19.27 -20.63
CA PRO A 36 -7.54 19.79 -20.47
C PRO A 36 -8.64 18.74 -20.67
N GLN A 37 -8.37 17.64 -21.38
CA GLN A 37 -9.29 16.51 -21.49
C GLN A 37 -9.52 15.82 -20.14
N ALA A 38 -8.55 15.86 -19.25
CA ALA A 38 -8.77 15.60 -17.84
C ALA A 38 -9.76 16.60 -17.22
N ALA A 39 -9.99 17.75 -17.76
CA ALA A 39 -10.85 18.80 -17.19
C ALA A 39 -12.27 18.93 -17.80
N THR A 40 -12.57 18.37 -18.99
CA THR A 40 -13.79 18.70 -19.73
C THR A 40 -14.84 17.61 -19.90
N GLY A 41 -14.57 16.37 -19.52
CA GLY A 41 -15.47 15.23 -19.82
C GLY A 41 -16.05 14.52 -18.60
N GLY A 42 -16.80 15.17 -17.75
CA GLY A 42 -17.33 14.54 -16.53
C GLY A 42 -16.25 14.34 -15.44
N ILE A 43 -15.18 15.04 -15.53
CA ILE A 43 -13.86 14.79 -15.00
C ILE A 43 -13.61 15.48 -13.66
N ILE A 44 -14.37 16.52 -13.33
CA ILE A 44 -14.31 17.11 -11.96
C ILE A 44 -14.57 15.98 -10.96
N GLY A 45 -15.50 15.08 -11.26
CA GLY A 45 -15.79 13.91 -10.43
C GLY A 45 -14.64 12.90 -10.40
N SER A 46 -14.01 12.58 -11.54
CA SER A 46 -12.92 11.61 -11.59
C SER A 46 -11.62 12.16 -11.00
N MET A 47 -11.33 13.45 -11.21
CA MET A 47 -10.17 14.12 -10.62
C MET A 47 -10.33 14.20 -9.09
N PHE A 48 -11.53 14.58 -8.60
CA PHE A 48 -11.81 14.61 -7.17
C PHE A 48 -11.75 13.20 -6.55
N LEU A 49 -12.26 12.18 -7.25
CA LEU A 49 -12.18 10.79 -6.81
C LEU A 49 -10.74 10.29 -6.75
N SER A 50 -9.93 10.58 -7.78
CA SER A 50 -8.51 10.22 -7.82
C SER A 50 -7.72 10.93 -6.71
N MET A 51 -7.98 12.21 -6.50
CA MET A 51 -7.39 12.99 -5.40
C MET A 51 -7.79 12.41 -4.04
N LYS A 52 -9.08 12.13 -3.83
CA LYS A 52 -9.58 11.52 -2.60
C LYS A 52 -8.93 10.16 -2.34
N LYS A 53 -8.82 9.30 -3.34
CA LYS A 53 -8.17 7.99 -3.23
C LYS A 53 -6.67 8.13 -2.98
N GLY A 54 -5.99 9.02 -3.67
CA GLY A 54 -4.56 9.27 -3.47
C GLY A 54 -4.25 9.81 -2.08
N VAL A 55 -4.98 10.82 -1.62
CA VAL A 55 -4.83 11.38 -0.26
C VAL A 55 -5.13 10.34 0.81
N SER A 56 -6.22 9.59 0.66
CA SER A 56 -6.59 8.53 1.62
C SER A 56 -5.49 7.47 1.74
N ARG A 57 -4.95 7.00 0.61
CA ARG A 57 -3.86 6.01 0.62
C ARG A 57 -2.54 6.58 1.15
N GLY A 58 -2.21 7.82 0.82
CA GLY A 58 -1.01 8.48 1.33
C GLY A 58 -1.05 8.71 2.84
N ILE A 59 -2.19 9.15 3.38
CA ILE A 59 -2.39 9.27 4.83
C ILE A 59 -2.23 7.92 5.52
N PHE A 60 -2.80 6.87 4.94
CA PHE A 60 -2.76 5.53 5.53
C PHE A 60 -1.36 4.92 5.49
N SER A 61 -0.64 5.05 4.36
CA SER A 61 0.72 4.51 4.19
C SER A 61 1.73 5.21 5.10
N ASN A 62 1.65 6.53 5.21
CA ASN A 62 2.59 7.34 6.02
C ASN A 62 2.13 7.53 7.48
N GLU A 63 0.98 6.95 7.85
CA GLU A 63 0.35 7.14 9.17
C GLU A 63 0.17 8.64 9.52
N ALA A 64 0.06 9.50 8.50
CA ALA A 64 0.05 10.95 8.64
C ALA A 64 -1.22 11.45 9.35
N GLY A 65 -1.03 12.06 10.51
CA GLY A 65 -2.12 12.56 11.33
C GLY A 65 -2.85 11.52 12.19
N LEU A 66 -2.48 10.24 12.08
CA LEU A 66 -3.07 9.16 12.89
C LEU A 66 -2.44 9.07 14.28
N GLY A 67 -1.21 9.57 14.45
CA GLY A 67 -0.46 9.49 15.70
C GLY A 67 0.12 8.10 16.01
N THR A 68 -0.07 7.12 15.14
CA THR A 68 0.37 5.73 15.33
C THR A 68 1.89 5.58 15.19
N GLY A 69 2.52 6.29 14.27
CA GLY A 69 3.97 6.29 14.09
C GLY A 69 4.73 6.70 15.36
N SER A 70 4.20 7.66 16.13
CA SER A 70 4.81 8.06 17.41
C SER A 70 4.78 6.94 18.46
N ILE A 71 3.80 6.05 18.42
CA ILE A 71 3.71 4.88 19.31
C ILE A 71 4.85 3.89 19.02
N ALA A 72 5.14 3.64 17.72
CA ALA A 72 6.25 2.80 17.31
C ALA A 72 7.59 3.39 17.76
N HIS A 73 7.80 4.69 17.49
CA HIS A 73 9.04 5.37 17.87
C HIS A 73 9.23 5.47 19.38
N ALA A 74 8.14 5.57 20.16
CA ALA A 74 8.20 5.58 21.64
C ALA A 74 8.69 4.24 22.23
N CYS A 75 8.60 3.13 21.48
CA CYS A 75 9.11 1.83 21.91
C CYS A 75 10.63 1.66 21.67
N ALA A 76 11.29 2.64 21.05
CA ALA A 76 12.71 2.55 20.73
C ALA A 76 13.57 2.78 21.98
N ASP A 77 14.60 1.96 22.14
CA ASP A 77 15.62 2.14 23.17
C ASP A 77 16.63 3.20 22.70
N THR A 78 16.41 4.45 23.09
CA THR A 78 17.23 5.60 22.71
C THR A 78 17.35 6.60 23.82
N ASN A 79 18.54 7.17 23.97
CA ASN A 79 18.80 8.26 24.92
C ASN A 79 18.46 9.65 24.37
N ASN A 80 18.10 9.76 23.10
CA ASN A 80 17.83 11.02 22.43
C ASN A 80 16.54 10.95 21.59
N ALA A 81 15.47 11.55 22.10
CA ALA A 81 14.17 11.57 21.46
C ALA A 81 14.19 12.30 20.10
N VAL A 82 15.01 13.36 19.97
CA VAL A 82 15.13 14.10 18.69
C VAL A 82 15.76 13.23 17.61
N HIS A 83 16.81 12.49 17.96
CA HIS A 83 17.46 11.55 17.03
C HIS A 83 16.49 10.48 16.56
N GLN A 84 15.67 9.94 17.47
CA GLN A 84 14.63 8.97 17.10
C GLN A 84 13.54 9.59 16.20
N GLY A 85 13.13 10.83 16.46
CA GLY A 85 12.18 11.55 15.62
C GLY A 85 12.67 11.77 14.19
N MET A 86 13.99 11.93 13.98
CA MET A 86 14.56 12.05 12.63
C MET A 86 14.44 10.75 11.81
N PHE A 87 14.40 9.57 12.46
CA PHE A 87 14.12 8.32 11.76
C PHE A 87 12.73 8.29 11.14
N GLY A 88 11.72 8.92 11.76
CA GLY A 88 10.39 9.06 11.18
C GLY A 88 10.39 9.85 9.87
N ILE A 89 11.23 10.89 9.77
CA ILE A 89 11.39 11.63 8.50
C ILE A 89 11.99 10.72 7.41
N PHE A 90 13.01 9.95 7.78
CA PHE A 90 13.67 9.02 6.86
C PHE A 90 12.71 7.91 6.41
N GLU A 91 11.91 7.37 7.33
CA GLU A 91 10.91 6.34 7.06
C GLU A 91 9.88 6.81 6.03
N VAL A 92 9.26 7.98 6.25
CA VAL A 92 8.29 8.57 5.33
C VAL A 92 8.92 8.86 3.96
N PHE A 93 10.16 9.34 3.93
CA PHE A 93 10.89 9.55 2.68
C PHE A 93 11.09 8.23 1.92
N MET A 94 11.55 7.19 2.61
CA MET A 94 11.78 5.88 1.99
C MET A 94 10.49 5.25 1.49
N ASP A 95 9.41 5.31 2.25
CA ASP A 95 8.12 4.78 1.82
C ASP A 95 7.56 5.55 0.61
N THR A 96 7.43 6.85 0.73
CA THR A 96 6.72 7.65 -0.27
C THR A 96 7.56 7.92 -1.52
N ILE A 97 8.81 8.36 -1.35
CA ILE A 97 9.63 8.77 -2.49
C ILE A 97 10.32 7.57 -3.14
N VAL A 98 10.80 6.60 -2.35
CA VAL A 98 11.53 5.47 -2.94
C VAL A 98 10.58 4.34 -3.30
N ILE A 99 9.90 3.74 -2.33
CA ILE A 99 9.11 2.51 -2.54
C ILE A 99 7.89 2.77 -3.42
N CYS A 100 7.10 3.79 -3.12
CA CYS A 100 5.89 4.09 -3.91
C CYS A 100 6.24 4.51 -5.35
N THR A 101 7.30 5.30 -5.55
CA THR A 101 7.73 5.70 -6.90
C THR A 101 8.25 4.49 -7.69
N LEU A 102 9.08 3.64 -7.07
CA LEU A 102 9.56 2.42 -7.71
C LEU A 102 8.41 1.48 -8.08
N THR A 103 7.46 1.27 -7.18
CA THR A 103 6.28 0.44 -7.45
C THR A 103 5.44 1.00 -8.59
N GLY A 104 5.20 2.31 -8.60
CA GLY A 104 4.51 2.98 -9.69
C GLY A 104 5.22 2.82 -11.04
N LEU A 105 6.55 2.97 -11.04
CA LEU A 105 7.36 2.75 -12.25
C LEU A 105 7.34 1.28 -12.70
N VAL A 106 7.42 0.32 -11.79
CA VAL A 106 7.32 -1.11 -12.12
C VAL A 106 6.01 -1.41 -12.83
N ILE A 107 4.89 -0.89 -12.31
CA ILE A 107 3.58 -1.07 -12.91
C ILE A 107 3.51 -0.44 -14.31
N LEU A 108 3.94 0.82 -14.45
CA LEU A 108 3.82 1.56 -15.71
C LEU A 108 4.81 1.09 -16.79
N LEU A 109 5.97 0.58 -16.40
CA LEU A 109 6.98 0.06 -17.32
C LEU A 109 6.71 -1.39 -17.73
N GLY A 110 6.21 -2.21 -16.78
CA GLY A 110 6.05 -3.65 -16.96
C GLY A 110 4.68 -4.06 -17.50
N ALA A 111 3.61 -3.31 -17.26
CA ALA A 111 2.27 -3.69 -17.69
C ALA A 111 1.84 -2.98 -18.99
N PRO A 112 2.01 -3.60 -20.17
CA PRO A 112 1.65 -2.98 -21.45
C PRO A 112 0.14 -2.77 -21.61
N ASN A 113 -0.69 -3.49 -20.85
CA ASN A 113 -2.15 -3.47 -20.94
C ASN A 113 -2.79 -3.19 -19.58
N ILE A 114 -2.55 -2.00 -19.03
CA ILE A 114 -3.26 -1.57 -17.82
C ILE A 114 -4.72 -1.30 -18.19
N VAL A 115 -5.63 -2.09 -17.64
CA VAL A 115 -7.08 -1.84 -17.79
C VAL A 115 -7.47 -0.77 -16.76
N TYR A 116 -7.72 0.44 -17.25
CA TYR A 116 -8.16 1.55 -16.40
C TYR A 116 -9.59 1.32 -15.91
N GLY A 117 -9.87 1.74 -14.66
CA GLY A 117 -11.22 1.66 -14.08
C GLY A 117 -11.53 0.37 -13.33
N GLN A 118 -10.61 -0.58 -13.27
CA GLN A 118 -10.73 -1.75 -12.41
C GLN A 118 -10.09 -1.52 -11.04
N ALA A 119 -10.62 -2.15 -10.01
CA ALA A 119 -10.00 -2.17 -8.69
C ALA A 119 -8.70 -2.98 -8.78
N ALA A 120 -7.57 -2.28 -8.80
CA ALA A 120 -6.26 -2.90 -8.89
C ALA A 120 -5.65 -3.00 -7.48
N GLY A 121 -5.32 -4.21 -7.08
CA GLY A 121 -4.60 -4.51 -5.84
C GLY A 121 -3.14 -4.94 -6.10
N ALA A 122 -2.66 -5.85 -5.27
CA ALA A 122 -1.33 -6.45 -5.38
C ALA A 122 -1.08 -7.13 -6.74
N GLU A 123 -2.13 -7.60 -7.40
CA GLU A 123 -2.07 -8.27 -8.71
C GLU A 123 -1.41 -7.41 -9.78
N LEU A 124 -1.67 -6.09 -9.77
CA LEU A 124 -1.08 -5.17 -10.73
C LEU A 124 0.44 -5.05 -10.55
N THR A 125 0.90 -5.04 -9.31
CA THR A 125 2.34 -5.05 -8.99
C THR A 125 2.98 -6.36 -9.42
N ILE A 126 2.34 -7.50 -9.15
CA ILE A 126 2.80 -8.83 -9.56
C ILE A 126 2.91 -8.91 -11.08
N SER A 127 1.90 -8.41 -11.81
CA SER A 127 1.91 -8.39 -13.28
C SER A 127 3.05 -7.54 -13.84
N GLY A 128 3.35 -6.39 -13.23
CA GLY A 128 4.46 -5.53 -13.60
C GLY A 128 5.83 -6.23 -13.49
N PHE A 129 6.06 -6.94 -12.40
CA PHE A 129 7.28 -7.74 -12.22
C PHE A 129 7.32 -8.94 -13.17
N THR A 130 6.21 -9.65 -13.33
CA THR A 130 6.11 -10.84 -14.19
C THR A 130 6.36 -10.51 -15.66
N ALA A 131 5.91 -9.36 -16.13
CA ALA A 131 6.14 -8.89 -17.48
C ALA A 131 7.63 -8.66 -17.78
N THR A 132 8.43 -8.30 -16.76
CA THR A 132 9.87 -8.04 -16.91
C THR A 132 10.72 -9.27 -16.69
N TYR A 133 10.45 -10.03 -15.63
CA TYR A 133 11.32 -11.14 -15.20
C TYR A 133 10.76 -12.52 -15.52
N GLY A 134 9.51 -12.60 -16.03
CA GLY A 134 8.84 -13.88 -16.32
C GLY A 134 8.10 -14.47 -15.11
N GLY A 135 7.43 -15.60 -15.34
CA GLY A 135 6.48 -16.18 -14.38
C GLY A 135 7.05 -16.59 -13.02
N TRP A 136 8.36 -16.88 -12.93
CA TRP A 136 8.98 -17.28 -11.67
C TRP A 136 8.94 -16.21 -10.58
N VAL A 137 8.95 -14.92 -10.98
CA VAL A 137 8.91 -13.78 -10.05
C VAL A 137 7.54 -13.63 -9.41
N SER A 138 6.46 -14.14 -10.01
CA SER A 138 5.12 -14.03 -9.45
C SER A 138 5.01 -14.68 -8.07
N ILE A 139 5.64 -15.82 -7.88
CA ILE A 139 5.66 -16.52 -6.58
C ILE A 139 6.43 -15.69 -5.55
N PHE A 140 7.59 -15.16 -5.94
CA PHE A 140 8.38 -14.30 -5.06
C PHE A 140 7.64 -13.03 -4.65
N THR A 141 7.05 -12.32 -5.61
CA THR A 141 6.30 -11.09 -5.34
C THR A 141 5.03 -11.36 -4.51
N ALA A 142 4.34 -12.46 -4.75
CA ALA A 142 3.20 -12.88 -3.92
C ALA A 142 3.63 -13.13 -2.47
N VAL A 143 4.73 -13.87 -2.25
CA VAL A 143 5.29 -14.10 -0.91
C VAL A 143 5.72 -12.78 -0.26
N ALA A 144 6.36 -11.88 -1.00
CA ALA A 144 6.76 -10.57 -0.51
C ALA A 144 5.53 -9.74 -0.05
N MET A 145 4.46 -9.73 -0.85
CA MET A 145 3.22 -9.02 -0.49
C MET A 145 2.55 -9.64 0.75
N CYS A 146 2.53 -10.97 0.87
CA CYS A 146 2.06 -11.63 2.09
C CYS A 146 2.87 -11.23 3.32
N CYS A 147 4.19 -11.17 3.21
CA CYS A 147 5.05 -10.75 4.31
C CYS A 147 4.85 -9.26 4.67
N PHE A 148 4.63 -8.37 3.69
CA PHE A 148 4.28 -6.98 3.95
C PHE A 148 2.95 -6.85 4.69
N ALA A 149 1.91 -7.55 4.23
CA ALA A 149 0.61 -7.58 4.90
C ALA A 149 0.74 -8.11 6.35
N PHE A 150 1.49 -9.19 6.53
CA PHE A 150 1.72 -9.77 7.86
C PHE A 150 2.45 -8.81 8.80
N SER A 151 3.49 -8.12 8.33
CA SER A 151 4.21 -7.12 9.13
C SER A 151 3.32 -5.94 9.51
N THR A 152 2.42 -5.53 8.62
CA THR A 152 1.43 -4.47 8.89
C THR A 152 0.45 -4.89 9.97
N ILE A 153 -0.08 -6.12 9.91
CA ILE A 153 -0.99 -6.66 10.94
C ILE A 153 -0.30 -6.68 12.31
N ILE A 154 0.97 -7.08 12.38
CA ILE A 154 1.72 -7.07 13.64
C ILE A 154 1.91 -5.63 14.16
N GLY A 155 2.30 -4.70 13.29
CA GLY A 155 2.48 -3.29 13.65
C GLY A 155 1.21 -2.65 14.21
N TRP A 156 0.09 -2.83 13.53
CA TRP A 156 -1.20 -2.33 13.99
C TRP A 156 -1.68 -3.01 15.27
N GLY A 157 -1.38 -4.29 15.46
CA GLY A 157 -1.62 -5.01 16.70
C GLY A 157 -0.83 -4.41 17.88
N LEU A 158 0.41 -3.98 17.64
CA LEU A 158 1.22 -3.28 18.64
C LEU A 158 0.59 -1.95 19.01
N TYR A 159 0.17 -1.13 18.02
CA TYR A 159 -0.48 0.16 18.29
C TYR A 159 -1.74 -0.01 19.13
N GLY A 160 -2.60 -0.93 18.74
CA GLY A 160 -3.81 -1.23 19.49
C GLY A 160 -3.54 -1.74 20.90
N SER A 161 -2.53 -2.59 21.08
CA SER A 161 -2.16 -3.12 22.39
C SER A 161 -1.67 -2.02 23.35
N ARG A 162 -0.89 -1.05 22.85
CA ARG A 162 -0.44 0.09 23.64
C ARG A 162 -1.59 1.03 24.02
N CYS A 163 -2.54 1.24 23.12
CA CYS A 163 -3.73 2.03 23.43
C CYS A 163 -4.61 1.35 24.52
N ILE A 164 -4.81 0.05 24.41
CA ILE A 164 -5.59 -0.71 25.40
C ILE A 164 -4.87 -0.79 26.74
N GLU A 165 -3.56 -0.95 26.75
CA GLU A 165 -2.74 -0.92 27.95
C GLU A 165 -2.89 0.42 28.69
N PHE A 166 -2.87 1.53 27.96
CA PHE A 166 -3.09 2.87 28.52
C PHE A 166 -4.49 3.06 29.11
N LEU A 167 -5.52 2.54 28.46
CA LEU A 167 -6.92 2.71 28.87
C LEU A 167 -7.34 1.78 30.01
N GLY A 168 -6.87 0.55 30.02
CA GLY A 168 -7.40 -0.47 30.92
C GLY A 168 -6.34 -1.33 31.63
N GLY A 169 -5.06 -0.98 31.44
CA GLY A 169 -3.94 -1.68 32.04
C GLY A 169 -3.52 -2.96 31.29
N GLU A 170 -2.41 -3.52 31.72
CA GLU A 170 -1.75 -4.67 31.11
C GLU A 170 -2.64 -5.93 30.97
N LYS A 171 -3.60 -6.09 31.91
CA LYS A 171 -4.51 -7.27 31.92
C LYS A 171 -5.41 -7.35 30.69
N LEU A 172 -5.72 -6.21 30.04
CA LEU A 172 -6.58 -6.16 28.85
C LEU A 172 -5.82 -6.38 27.53
N VAL A 173 -4.49 -6.35 27.55
CA VAL A 173 -3.68 -6.54 26.35
C VAL A 173 -3.86 -7.92 25.73
N ARG A 174 -3.83 -8.98 26.53
CA ARG A 174 -4.01 -10.36 26.04
C ARG A 174 -5.37 -10.61 25.40
N PRO A 175 -6.50 -10.30 26.05
CA PRO A 175 -7.81 -10.49 25.43
C PRO A 175 -7.98 -9.62 24.17
N PHE A 176 -7.42 -8.40 24.17
CA PHE A 176 -7.43 -7.56 22.98
C PHE A 176 -6.68 -8.22 21.80
N LEU A 177 -5.46 -8.73 22.00
CA LEU A 177 -4.69 -9.37 20.94
C LEU A 177 -5.41 -10.61 20.37
N VAL A 178 -6.07 -11.38 21.22
CA VAL A 178 -6.89 -12.51 20.76
C VAL A 178 -8.06 -12.03 19.91
N ALA A 179 -8.82 -11.04 20.39
CA ALA A 179 -9.93 -10.46 19.63
C ALA A 179 -9.46 -9.84 18.30
N TYR A 180 -8.35 -9.10 18.32
CA TYR A 180 -7.73 -8.51 17.13
C TYR A 180 -7.36 -9.57 16.08
N SER A 181 -6.75 -10.68 16.51
CA SER A 181 -6.41 -11.80 15.62
C SER A 181 -7.64 -12.42 14.96
N PHE A 182 -8.70 -12.64 15.72
CA PHE A 182 -9.97 -13.15 15.17
C PHE A 182 -10.60 -12.17 14.18
N VAL A 183 -10.66 -10.88 14.52
CA VAL A 183 -11.20 -9.86 13.63
C VAL A 183 -10.38 -9.75 12.35
N SER A 184 -9.04 -9.84 12.42
CA SER A 184 -8.17 -9.83 11.25
C SER A 184 -8.43 -11.02 10.33
N ILE A 185 -8.63 -12.23 10.89
CA ILE A 185 -8.95 -13.43 10.11
C ILE A 185 -10.32 -13.28 9.45
N ILE A 186 -11.32 -12.81 10.19
CA ILE A 186 -12.68 -12.59 9.68
C ILE A 186 -12.65 -11.56 8.56
N GLY A 187 -11.93 -10.44 8.73
CA GLY A 187 -11.80 -9.40 7.73
C GLY A 187 -11.13 -9.92 6.44
N ALA A 188 -10.06 -10.69 6.57
CA ALA A 188 -9.38 -11.31 5.43
C ALA A 188 -10.31 -12.29 4.69
N THR A 189 -11.07 -13.12 5.43
CA THR A 189 -12.01 -14.06 4.84
C THR A 189 -13.14 -13.36 4.09
N ILE A 190 -13.74 -12.32 4.70
CA ILE A 190 -14.79 -11.53 4.03
C ILE A 190 -14.25 -10.88 2.77
N ASN A 191 -13.05 -10.30 2.80
CA ASN A 191 -12.45 -9.68 1.63
C ASN A 191 -12.19 -10.70 0.52
N THR A 192 -11.72 -11.90 0.85
CA THR A 192 -11.50 -12.98 -0.13
C THR A 192 -12.81 -13.44 -0.76
N LEU A 193 -13.87 -13.60 0.03
CA LEU A 193 -15.21 -13.96 -0.47
C LEU A 193 -15.79 -12.85 -1.35
N TYR A 194 -15.59 -11.59 -0.98
CA TYR A 194 -16.02 -10.42 -1.74
C TYR A 194 -15.34 -10.37 -3.12
N LEU A 195 -14.02 -10.53 -3.17
CA LEU A 195 -13.26 -10.58 -4.41
C LEU A 195 -13.65 -11.79 -5.26
N GLY A 196 -13.86 -12.95 -4.66
CA GLY A 196 -14.34 -14.14 -5.33
C GLY A 196 -15.73 -13.93 -5.96
N PHE A 197 -16.64 -13.25 -5.27
CA PHE A 197 -17.96 -12.92 -5.79
C PHE A 197 -17.90 -11.96 -7.00
N ILE A 198 -17.07 -10.90 -6.92
CA ILE A 198 -16.88 -9.96 -8.04
C ILE A 198 -16.26 -10.67 -9.25
N ASN A 199 -15.25 -11.50 -9.05
CA ASN A 199 -14.60 -12.24 -10.13
C ASN A 199 -15.53 -13.27 -10.80
N ALA A 200 -16.55 -13.75 -10.06
CA ALA A 200 -17.61 -14.60 -10.59
C ALA A 200 -18.71 -13.83 -11.35
N GLY A 201 -18.56 -12.53 -11.58
CA GLY A 201 -19.52 -11.69 -12.30
C GLY A 201 -20.67 -11.14 -11.44
N GLY A 202 -20.57 -11.25 -10.12
CA GLY A 202 -21.50 -10.63 -9.19
C GLY A 202 -21.38 -9.11 -9.18
N THR A 203 -22.50 -8.40 -9.30
CA THR A 203 -22.58 -6.95 -9.14
C THR A 203 -23.12 -6.63 -7.76
N LEU A 204 -22.33 -5.92 -6.94
CA LEU A 204 -22.79 -5.36 -5.68
C LEU A 204 -23.18 -3.90 -5.89
N PRO A 205 -24.19 -3.38 -5.14
CA PRO A 205 -24.51 -1.98 -5.17
C PRO A 205 -23.29 -1.13 -4.80
N ALA A 206 -23.12 0.00 -5.51
CA ALA A 206 -21.95 0.87 -5.42
C ALA A 206 -21.68 1.47 -4.01
N ASP A 207 -22.63 1.33 -3.11
CA ASP A 207 -22.68 1.84 -1.74
C ASP A 207 -22.44 0.75 -0.67
N ALA A 208 -22.24 -0.50 -1.03
CA ALA A 208 -21.78 -1.52 -0.08
C ALA A 208 -20.32 -1.23 0.32
N GLY A 209 -20.14 -0.30 1.25
CA GLY A 209 -18.93 0.41 1.67
C GLY A 209 -17.67 -0.38 2.06
N ILE A 210 -17.57 -1.65 1.69
CA ILE A 210 -16.41 -2.52 1.99
C ILE A 210 -15.29 -2.33 0.94
N GLY A 211 -15.62 -1.95 -0.29
CA GLY A 211 -14.63 -1.68 -1.35
C GLY A 211 -13.82 -0.38 -1.21
N GLY A 212 -14.05 0.40 -0.15
CA GLY A 212 -13.33 1.63 0.15
C GLY A 212 -12.22 1.48 1.18
N ILE A 213 -12.07 0.30 1.79
CA ILE A 213 -11.13 0.03 2.89
C ILE A 213 -9.87 -0.70 2.38
N VAL A 214 -9.85 -1.17 1.13
CA VAL A 214 -8.68 -1.82 0.54
C VAL A 214 -8.00 -0.92 -0.48
#